data_08b3e71684549c816df77e2cf63e161c
#
_entry.id   08b3e71684549c816df77e2cf63e161c
#
_cell.length_a   1.000
_cell.length_b   1.000
_cell.length_c   1.000
_cell.angle_alpha   90.00
_cell.angle_beta   90.00
_cell.angle_gamma   90.00
#
_symmetry.space_group_name_H-M   'P 1'
#
loop_
_entity.id
_entity.type
_entity.pdbx_description
1 polymer ?
#
loop_
_entity_poly.entity_id
_entity_poly.type
_entity_poly.pdbx_seq_one_letter_code
_entity_poly.pdbx_strand_id
1 'polypeptide(L)'
;LLDSARMMRNIADMQQRMDSLGVAFRPHAKTSKSPQVVQRQLEAGARGITVSTLKEAEQFFAAGVDDILYAVAIVPSKFEHAGRLIQAGLRLTLLVESAEGARALSDFGRTRGLVLPVLVEIDTDGHRSGIAPDSPMLLEVARAFSHDAQGGAELHGVLTHAGSSYGLRTDAALAALAEQERAGCVRAAERLRAAGWPCPVVSVGSTPTALRARALDGVTEVRAGVYVFFDLVMAGVGVCALDDIALSVLCTVIGHQPEAGRLITDAGWMAMSRDRGTQKQAHDHGYGLVCDAQGQAIPQLAFNDANQEHGVLQWTGDPGTDLARRFPLGSTLRIVPNHACATGAQHAAYTCLLY
;
A
#
# COMPACT_ATOMS: atom_id res chain seq x y z
N LEU A 1 -9.92 14.42 -5.41
CA LEU A 1 -9.87 14.36 -6.88
C LEU A 1 -8.89 13.26 -7.31
N LEU A 2 -9.20 12.57 -8.38
CA LEU A 2 -8.35 11.54 -8.98
C LEU A 2 -8.08 11.90 -10.45
N ASP A 3 -6.81 12.09 -10.79
CA ASP A 3 -6.35 12.20 -12.16
C ASP A 3 -6.29 10.81 -12.80
N SER A 4 -7.30 10.49 -13.59
CA SER A 4 -7.44 9.17 -14.20
C SER A 4 -6.33 8.86 -15.19
N ALA A 5 -5.82 9.87 -15.91
CA ALA A 5 -4.75 9.66 -16.88
C ALA A 5 -3.42 9.31 -16.18
N ARG A 6 -3.08 10.03 -15.10
CA ARG A 6 -1.90 9.70 -14.27
C ARG A 6 -2.02 8.31 -13.64
N MET A 7 -3.18 8.01 -13.04
CA MET A 7 -3.43 6.68 -12.47
C MET A 7 -3.25 5.56 -13.50
N MET A 8 -3.82 5.71 -14.69
CA MET A 8 -3.70 4.69 -15.75
C MET A 8 -2.27 4.50 -16.24
N ARG A 9 -1.48 5.58 -16.36
CA ARG A 9 -0.04 5.48 -16.65
C ARG A 9 0.69 4.70 -15.55
N ASN A 10 0.48 5.06 -14.29
CA ASN A 10 1.09 4.38 -13.15
C ASN A 10 0.77 2.88 -13.14
N ILE A 11 -0.47 2.50 -13.48
CA ILE A 11 -0.90 1.09 -13.58
C ILE A 11 -0.14 0.40 -14.72
N ALA A 12 -0.11 1.00 -15.90
CA ALA A 12 0.53 0.43 -17.08
C ALA A 12 2.05 0.27 -16.87
N ASP A 13 2.73 1.29 -16.37
CA ASP A 13 4.17 1.30 -16.15
C ASP A 13 4.60 0.23 -15.11
N MET A 14 3.84 0.09 -14.02
CA MET A 14 4.12 -0.94 -13.01
C MET A 14 3.90 -2.34 -13.58
N GLN A 15 2.81 -2.58 -14.30
CA GLN A 15 2.56 -3.89 -14.92
C GLN A 15 3.65 -4.24 -15.93
N GLN A 16 3.97 -3.34 -16.85
CA GLN A 16 5.03 -3.54 -17.82
C GLN A 16 6.38 -3.85 -17.17
N ARG A 17 6.68 -3.17 -16.07
CA ARG A 17 7.88 -3.43 -15.28
C ARG A 17 7.89 -4.85 -14.73
N MET A 18 6.80 -5.31 -14.11
CA MET A 18 6.72 -6.67 -13.56
C MET A 18 6.80 -7.73 -14.66
N ASP A 19 6.16 -7.50 -15.80
CA ASP A 19 6.26 -8.36 -16.97
C ASP A 19 7.71 -8.46 -17.48
N SER A 20 8.43 -7.33 -17.52
CA SER A 20 9.84 -7.29 -17.92
C SER A 20 10.79 -8.03 -16.97
N LEU A 21 10.41 -8.16 -15.70
CA LEU A 21 11.13 -8.92 -14.67
C LEU A 21 10.66 -10.39 -14.58
N GLY A 22 9.68 -10.79 -15.39
CA GLY A 22 9.19 -12.17 -15.47
C GLY A 22 8.41 -12.65 -14.26
N VAL A 23 7.78 -11.74 -13.49
CA VAL A 23 7.01 -12.06 -12.27
C VAL A 23 5.56 -11.64 -12.39
N ALA A 24 4.68 -12.34 -11.68
CA ALA A 24 3.28 -11.91 -11.55
C ALA A 24 3.20 -10.63 -10.69
N PHE A 25 2.22 -9.78 -11.01
CA PHE A 25 1.92 -8.61 -10.19
C PHE A 25 0.62 -8.80 -9.43
N ARG A 26 0.63 -8.56 -8.11
CA ARG A 26 -0.53 -8.64 -7.23
C ARG A 26 -0.67 -7.32 -6.45
N PRO A 27 -1.41 -6.32 -6.98
CA PRO A 27 -1.51 -5.01 -6.35
C PRO A 27 -2.14 -5.07 -4.97
N HIS A 28 -1.71 -4.18 -4.06
CA HIS A 28 -2.32 -4.04 -2.75
C HIS A 28 -3.45 -3.01 -2.80
N ALA A 29 -4.69 -3.48 -2.71
CA ALA A 29 -5.90 -2.67 -2.85
C ALA A 29 -6.15 -1.69 -1.69
N LYS A 30 -5.40 -1.79 -0.57
CA LYS A 30 -5.55 -0.87 0.59
C LYS A 30 -5.38 0.60 0.24
N THR A 31 -4.66 0.93 -0.85
CA THR A 31 -4.43 2.32 -1.24
C THR A 31 -5.68 2.95 -1.81
N SER A 32 -6.31 2.30 -2.77
CA SER A 32 -7.49 2.83 -3.45
C SER A 32 -8.80 2.48 -2.74
N LYS A 33 -8.89 1.29 -2.14
CA LYS A 33 -10.13 0.71 -1.58
C LYS A 33 -11.32 0.78 -2.56
N SER A 34 -11.05 0.83 -3.87
CA SER A 34 -12.03 1.03 -4.93
C SER A 34 -12.08 -0.16 -5.88
N PRO A 35 -13.25 -0.83 -6.04
CA PRO A 35 -13.42 -1.89 -7.02
C PRO A 35 -13.11 -1.44 -8.45
N GLN A 36 -13.45 -0.20 -8.82
CA GLN A 36 -13.20 0.33 -10.14
C GLN A 36 -11.70 0.48 -10.43
N VAL A 37 -10.91 0.93 -9.46
CA VAL A 37 -9.44 1.01 -9.59
C VAL A 37 -8.84 -0.39 -9.68
N VAL A 38 -9.27 -1.32 -8.83
CA VAL A 38 -8.83 -2.72 -8.86
C VAL A 38 -9.14 -3.36 -10.20
N GLN A 39 -10.33 -3.11 -10.75
CA GLN A 39 -10.70 -3.63 -12.08
C GLN A 39 -9.70 -3.17 -13.16
N ARG A 40 -9.28 -1.89 -13.14
CA ARG A 40 -8.27 -1.38 -14.08
C ARG A 40 -6.90 -2.05 -13.91
N GLN A 41 -6.53 -2.38 -12.68
CA GLN A 41 -5.29 -3.11 -12.39
C GLN A 41 -5.34 -4.55 -12.92
N LEU A 42 -6.49 -5.24 -12.77
CA LEU A 42 -6.71 -6.58 -13.30
C LEU A 42 -6.75 -6.59 -14.84
N GLU A 43 -7.43 -5.62 -15.45
CA GLU A 43 -7.46 -5.43 -16.91
C GLU A 43 -6.06 -5.17 -17.49
N ALA A 44 -5.18 -4.52 -16.74
CA ALA A 44 -3.77 -4.30 -17.12
C ALA A 44 -2.89 -5.55 -17.01
N GLY A 45 -3.35 -6.63 -16.38
CA GLY A 45 -2.63 -7.91 -16.28
C GLY A 45 -2.29 -8.37 -14.88
N ALA A 46 -2.70 -7.65 -13.84
CA ALA A 46 -2.49 -8.07 -12.46
C ALA A 46 -3.20 -9.42 -12.16
N ARG A 47 -2.56 -10.25 -11.33
CA ARG A 47 -3.09 -11.57 -10.94
C ARG A 47 -3.59 -11.56 -9.52
N GLY A 48 -4.91 -11.36 -9.35
CA GLY A 48 -5.55 -11.21 -8.05
C GLY A 48 -5.12 -9.91 -7.35
N ILE A 49 -5.47 -9.78 -6.09
CA ILE A 49 -5.16 -8.60 -5.27
C ILE A 49 -4.67 -8.98 -3.87
N THR A 50 -4.09 -8.01 -3.19
CA THR A 50 -3.76 -8.08 -1.76
C THR A 50 -4.64 -7.12 -0.98
N VAL A 51 -5.10 -7.53 0.20
CA VAL A 51 -5.90 -6.72 1.12
C VAL A 51 -5.31 -6.72 2.54
N SER A 52 -5.69 -5.72 3.35
CA SER A 52 -5.27 -5.59 4.75
C SER A 52 -6.34 -6.02 5.74
N THR A 53 -7.59 -6.15 5.32
CA THR A 53 -8.71 -6.55 6.19
C THR A 53 -9.61 -7.57 5.50
N LEU A 54 -10.25 -8.43 6.29
CA LEU A 54 -11.26 -9.36 5.76
C LEU A 54 -12.51 -8.62 5.26
N LYS A 55 -12.76 -7.42 5.76
CA LYS A 55 -13.83 -6.56 5.24
C LYS A 55 -13.53 -6.09 3.81
N GLU A 56 -12.28 -5.73 3.52
CA GLU A 56 -11.84 -5.46 2.14
C GLU A 56 -11.99 -6.71 1.27
N ALA A 57 -11.58 -7.90 1.77
CA ALA A 57 -11.75 -9.16 1.03
C ALA A 57 -13.23 -9.42 0.67
N GLU A 58 -14.13 -9.25 1.63
CA GLU A 58 -15.56 -9.39 1.42
C GLU A 58 -16.10 -8.40 0.35
N GLN A 59 -15.71 -7.14 0.42
CA GLN A 59 -16.14 -6.10 -0.51
C GLN A 59 -15.64 -6.35 -1.93
N PHE A 60 -14.36 -6.71 -2.09
CA PHE A 60 -13.80 -7.02 -3.39
C PHE A 60 -14.34 -8.33 -3.97
N PHE A 61 -14.59 -9.33 -3.14
CA PHE A 61 -15.23 -10.56 -3.58
C PHE A 61 -16.67 -10.31 -4.09
N ALA A 62 -17.45 -9.51 -3.37
CA ALA A 62 -18.76 -9.06 -3.82
C ALA A 62 -18.72 -8.25 -5.13
N ALA A 63 -17.59 -7.63 -5.44
CA ALA A 63 -17.33 -6.91 -6.69
C ALA A 63 -16.75 -7.80 -7.81
N GLY A 64 -16.65 -9.12 -7.60
CA GLY A 64 -16.22 -10.09 -8.61
C GLY A 64 -14.73 -10.44 -8.61
N VAL A 65 -13.98 -10.03 -7.60
CA VAL A 65 -12.56 -10.42 -7.46
C VAL A 65 -12.48 -11.73 -6.67
N ASP A 66 -12.04 -12.79 -7.29
CA ASP A 66 -12.05 -14.15 -6.75
C ASP A 66 -10.71 -14.70 -6.27
N ASP A 67 -9.61 -13.93 -6.41
CA ASP A 67 -8.24 -14.29 -5.95
C ASP A 67 -7.69 -13.18 -5.06
N ILE A 68 -7.69 -13.42 -3.75
CA ILE A 68 -7.33 -12.42 -2.74
C ILE A 68 -6.31 -12.99 -1.75
N LEU A 69 -5.24 -12.23 -1.52
CA LEU A 69 -4.29 -12.45 -0.44
C LEU A 69 -4.59 -11.52 0.73
N TYR A 70 -4.91 -12.06 1.89
CA TYR A 70 -5.02 -11.32 3.14
C TYR A 70 -3.63 -11.22 3.80
N ALA A 71 -2.96 -10.08 3.63
CA ALA A 71 -1.57 -9.87 4.00
C ALA A 71 -1.40 -9.25 5.41
N VAL A 72 -2.11 -9.80 6.38
CA VAL A 72 -1.94 -9.54 7.82
C VAL A 72 -2.03 -10.88 8.54
N ALA A 73 -1.13 -11.16 9.49
CA ALA A 73 -1.15 -12.42 10.23
C ALA A 73 -2.55 -12.66 10.82
N ILE A 74 -3.15 -13.81 10.45
CA ILE A 74 -4.51 -14.11 10.87
C ILE A 74 -4.52 -14.68 12.29
N VAL A 75 -5.54 -14.32 13.05
CA VAL A 75 -5.73 -14.72 14.45
C VAL A 75 -7.09 -15.40 14.67
N PRO A 76 -7.28 -16.22 15.74
CA PRO A 76 -8.49 -17.00 15.95
C PRO A 76 -9.81 -16.24 15.84
N SER A 77 -9.87 -15.00 16.32
CA SER A 77 -11.07 -14.16 16.22
C SER A 77 -11.52 -13.84 14.80
N LYS A 78 -10.69 -14.10 13.79
CA LYS A 78 -10.96 -13.85 12.36
C LYS A 78 -11.20 -15.12 11.55
N PHE A 79 -10.95 -16.30 12.10
CA PHE A 79 -11.00 -17.56 11.37
C PHE A 79 -12.39 -17.82 10.77
N GLU A 80 -13.45 -17.62 11.55
CA GLU A 80 -14.83 -17.81 11.08
C GLU A 80 -15.18 -16.88 9.92
N HIS A 81 -14.68 -15.63 9.92
CA HIS A 81 -14.90 -14.71 8.80
C HIS A 81 -14.17 -15.20 7.54
N ALA A 82 -12.91 -15.57 7.65
CA ALA A 82 -12.14 -16.11 6.53
C ALA A 82 -12.76 -17.43 6.01
N GLY A 83 -13.15 -18.33 6.92
CA GLY A 83 -13.79 -19.59 6.57
C GLY A 83 -15.09 -19.41 5.77
N ARG A 84 -15.95 -18.48 6.17
CA ARG A 84 -17.18 -18.15 5.40
C ARG A 84 -16.87 -17.65 3.99
N LEU A 85 -15.86 -16.81 3.81
CA LEU A 85 -15.47 -16.31 2.50
C LEU A 85 -14.96 -17.46 1.60
N ILE A 86 -14.13 -18.35 2.15
CA ILE A 86 -13.63 -19.53 1.42
C ILE A 86 -14.80 -20.48 1.05
N GLN A 87 -15.71 -20.74 1.97
CA GLN A 87 -16.91 -21.55 1.71
C GLN A 87 -17.83 -20.94 0.63
N ALA A 88 -17.84 -19.59 0.53
CA ALA A 88 -18.57 -18.89 -0.52
C ALA A 88 -17.88 -18.92 -1.89
N GLY A 89 -16.68 -19.55 -1.99
CA GLY A 89 -15.95 -19.74 -3.23
C GLY A 89 -14.80 -18.74 -3.47
N LEU A 90 -14.48 -17.87 -2.50
CA LEU A 90 -13.31 -17.00 -2.60
C LEU A 90 -12.01 -17.81 -2.47
N ARG A 91 -11.12 -17.68 -3.42
CA ARG A 91 -9.71 -18.14 -3.34
C ARG A 91 -8.95 -17.18 -2.43
N LEU A 92 -9.06 -17.41 -1.12
CA LEU A 92 -8.46 -16.56 -0.10
C LEU A 92 -7.19 -17.21 0.45
N THR A 93 -6.04 -16.61 0.19
CA THR A 93 -4.77 -16.99 0.81
C THR A 93 -4.59 -16.20 2.11
N LEU A 94 -4.23 -16.90 3.18
CA LEU A 94 -4.05 -16.35 4.52
C LEU A 94 -2.55 -16.18 4.86
N LEU A 95 -2.24 -15.46 5.92
CA LEU A 95 -0.87 -15.22 6.38
C LEU A 95 -0.72 -15.62 7.84
N VAL A 96 0.40 -16.26 8.18
CA VAL A 96 0.81 -16.56 9.56
C VAL A 96 2.29 -16.22 9.77
N GLU A 97 2.68 -16.00 11.03
CA GLU A 97 4.09 -15.71 11.42
C GLU A 97 4.56 -16.52 12.64
N SER A 98 3.75 -17.47 13.12
CA SER A 98 4.10 -18.27 14.29
C SER A 98 3.57 -19.70 14.18
N ALA A 99 4.24 -20.63 14.86
CA ALA A 99 3.81 -22.02 14.93
C ALA A 99 2.49 -22.18 15.70
N GLU A 100 2.22 -21.31 16.68
CA GLU A 100 0.96 -21.30 17.42
C GLU A 100 -0.20 -20.91 16.49
N GLY A 101 -0.06 -19.79 15.75
CA GLY A 101 -1.05 -19.34 14.78
C GLY A 101 -1.30 -20.37 13.68
N ALA A 102 -0.24 -21.02 13.17
CA ALA A 102 -0.35 -22.06 12.15
C ALA A 102 -1.10 -23.30 12.67
N ARG A 103 -0.81 -23.76 13.90
CA ARG A 103 -1.54 -24.89 14.53
C ARG A 103 -3.02 -24.55 14.74
N ALA A 104 -3.31 -23.38 15.33
CA ALA A 104 -4.69 -22.95 15.57
C ALA A 104 -5.50 -22.86 14.26
N LEU A 105 -4.88 -22.37 13.20
CA LEU A 105 -5.51 -22.28 11.88
C LEU A 105 -5.73 -23.66 11.25
N SER A 106 -4.74 -24.58 11.39
CA SER A 106 -4.89 -25.98 10.93
C SER A 106 -6.01 -26.71 11.66
N ASP A 107 -6.09 -26.54 13.00
CA ASP A 107 -7.15 -27.16 13.82
C ASP A 107 -8.53 -26.63 13.42
N PHE A 108 -8.65 -25.34 13.19
CA PHE A 108 -9.88 -24.74 12.68
C PHE A 108 -10.28 -25.30 11.31
N GLY A 109 -9.34 -25.37 10.35
CA GLY A 109 -9.59 -25.92 9.02
C GLY A 109 -10.06 -27.38 9.10
N ARG A 110 -9.38 -28.25 9.88
CA ARG A 110 -9.80 -29.65 10.09
C ARG A 110 -11.19 -29.75 10.69
N THR A 111 -11.49 -28.95 11.72
CA THR A 111 -12.79 -28.97 12.39
C THR A 111 -13.93 -28.57 11.44
N ARG A 112 -13.65 -27.67 10.49
CA ARG A 112 -14.62 -27.15 9.52
C ARG A 112 -14.63 -27.90 8.17
N GLY A 113 -13.73 -28.86 7.96
CA GLY A 113 -13.55 -29.54 6.68
C GLY A 113 -13.09 -28.58 5.57
N LEU A 114 -12.28 -27.59 5.90
CA LEU A 114 -11.77 -26.57 4.97
C LEU A 114 -10.30 -26.77 4.71
N VAL A 115 -9.88 -26.55 3.46
CA VAL A 115 -8.49 -26.35 3.07
C VAL A 115 -8.20 -24.86 3.07
N LEU A 116 -7.21 -24.43 3.84
CA LEU A 116 -6.86 -23.04 4.04
C LEU A 116 -5.45 -22.77 3.46
N PRO A 117 -5.33 -22.14 2.28
CA PRO A 117 -4.03 -21.79 1.70
C PRO A 117 -3.34 -20.73 2.55
N VAL A 118 -2.05 -20.95 2.88
CA VAL A 118 -1.31 -20.10 3.82
C VAL A 118 0.07 -19.75 3.28
N LEU A 119 0.47 -18.48 3.42
CA LEU A 119 1.85 -18.02 3.32
C LEU A 119 2.42 -17.79 4.73
N VAL A 120 3.73 -18.00 4.88
CA VAL A 120 4.47 -17.60 6.09
C VAL A 120 5.10 -16.24 5.88
N GLU A 121 4.90 -15.30 6.81
CA GLU A 121 5.53 -13.99 6.77
C GLU A 121 7.01 -14.10 7.14
N ILE A 122 7.86 -13.55 6.28
CA ILE A 122 9.32 -13.53 6.43
C ILE A 122 9.76 -12.10 6.73
N ASP A 123 10.54 -11.91 7.77
CA ASP A 123 11.20 -10.65 8.09
C ASP A 123 12.58 -10.60 7.43
N THR A 124 12.71 -9.79 6.41
CA THR A 124 13.96 -9.63 5.65
C THR A 124 14.73 -8.36 6.00
N ASP A 125 14.15 -7.43 6.77
CA ASP A 125 14.76 -6.13 7.07
C ASP A 125 14.69 -5.72 8.56
N GLY A 126 14.15 -6.58 9.44
CA GLY A 126 14.05 -6.32 10.87
C GLY A 126 13.09 -5.18 11.22
N HIS A 127 12.14 -4.88 10.32
CA HIS A 127 11.35 -3.65 10.43
C HIS A 127 10.07 -3.83 11.27
N ARG A 128 9.34 -4.96 11.12
CA ARG A 128 7.99 -5.05 11.70
C ARG A 128 7.64 -6.43 12.25
N SER A 129 7.41 -7.39 11.37
CA SER A 129 6.85 -8.71 11.69
C SER A 129 7.38 -9.76 10.73
N GLY A 130 7.20 -11.02 11.08
CA GLY A 130 7.65 -12.16 10.31
C GLY A 130 8.80 -12.93 10.96
N ILE A 131 9.17 -14.03 10.33
CA ILE A 131 10.23 -14.94 10.76
C ILE A 131 11.50 -14.64 9.97
N ALA A 132 12.63 -14.45 10.66
CA ALA A 132 13.91 -14.28 9.96
C ALA A 132 14.19 -15.49 9.03
N PRO A 133 14.70 -15.27 7.80
CA PRO A 133 14.87 -16.32 6.78
C PRO A 133 15.64 -17.55 7.27
N ASP A 134 16.62 -17.35 8.15
CA ASP A 134 17.50 -18.39 8.67
C ASP A 134 17.06 -18.96 10.02
N SER A 135 15.98 -18.44 10.60
CA SER A 135 15.46 -18.91 11.90
C SER A 135 15.00 -20.38 11.84
N PRO A 136 15.31 -21.19 12.87
CA PRO A 136 14.74 -22.53 12.99
C PRO A 136 13.22 -22.54 13.13
N MET A 137 12.62 -21.44 13.61
CA MET A 137 11.18 -21.27 13.77
C MET A 137 10.43 -21.43 12.44
N LEU A 138 11.06 -21.12 11.30
CA LEU A 138 10.47 -21.29 9.97
C LEU A 138 10.02 -22.75 9.75
N LEU A 139 10.87 -23.71 10.10
CA LEU A 139 10.55 -25.13 9.97
C LEU A 139 9.56 -25.62 11.06
N GLU A 140 9.55 -25.00 12.22
CA GLU A 140 8.55 -25.27 13.26
C GLU A 140 7.15 -24.84 12.83
N VAL A 141 7.03 -23.69 12.18
CA VAL A 141 5.77 -23.21 11.57
C VAL A 141 5.33 -24.17 10.46
N ALA A 142 6.25 -24.59 9.59
CA ALA A 142 5.95 -25.52 8.52
C ALA A 142 5.37 -26.85 9.02
N ARG A 143 5.93 -27.41 10.12
CA ARG A 143 5.42 -28.67 10.74
C ARG A 143 4.00 -28.57 11.31
N ALA A 144 3.46 -27.35 11.47
CA ALA A 144 2.08 -27.16 11.91
C ALA A 144 1.06 -27.34 10.77
N PHE A 145 1.51 -27.37 9.53
CA PHE A 145 0.67 -27.59 8.35
C PHE A 145 0.52 -29.09 8.05
N SER A 146 -0.54 -29.45 7.36
CA SER A 146 -0.82 -30.82 6.93
C SER A 146 -0.21 -31.10 5.56
N HIS A 147 0.26 -32.33 5.35
CA HIS A 147 0.66 -32.83 4.03
C HIS A 147 -0.47 -33.63 3.37
N ASP A 148 -1.57 -33.89 4.07
CA ASP A 148 -2.68 -34.71 3.60
C ASP A 148 -3.92 -33.87 3.28
N ALA A 149 -4.68 -34.33 2.30
CA ALA A 149 -5.87 -33.64 1.77
C ALA A 149 -7.10 -33.69 2.72
N GLN A 150 -6.91 -34.00 4.02
CA GLN A 150 -8.03 -34.15 4.98
C GLN A 150 -8.52 -32.83 5.60
N GLY A 151 -8.11 -31.68 5.02
CA GLY A 151 -8.42 -30.37 5.54
C GLY A 151 -7.34 -29.84 6.51
N GLY A 152 -7.42 -28.57 6.83
CA GLY A 152 -6.45 -27.85 7.63
C GLY A 152 -5.79 -26.73 6.88
N ALA A 153 -4.70 -26.19 7.44
CA ALA A 153 -3.90 -25.17 6.75
C ALA A 153 -2.85 -25.84 5.85
N GLU A 154 -2.73 -25.39 4.64
CA GLU A 154 -1.74 -25.83 3.66
C GLU A 154 -0.70 -24.75 3.38
N LEU A 155 0.57 -25.11 3.44
CA LEU A 155 1.66 -24.21 3.10
C LEU A 155 1.73 -23.97 1.59
N HIS A 156 1.41 -22.75 1.16
CA HIS A 156 1.51 -22.33 -0.25
C HIS A 156 2.78 -21.52 -0.54
N GLY A 157 3.49 -21.04 0.48
CA GLY A 157 4.70 -20.29 0.23
C GLY A 157 5.08 -19.30 1.33
N VAL A 158 5.85 -18.31 0.92
CA VAL A 158 6.37 -17.26 1.80
C VAL A 158 6.05 -15.88 1.24
N LEU A 159 5.99 -14.92 2.16
CA LEU A 159 5.70 -13.52 1.85
C LEU A 159 6.59 -12.62 2.68
N THR A 160 7.11 -11.54 2.10
CA THR A 160 7.83 -10.49 2.84
C THR A 160 7.43 -9.09 2.40
N HIS A 161 7.68 -8.10 3.26
CA HIS A 161 7.50 -6.68 2.96
C HIS A 161 8.63 -5.85 3.57
N ALA A 162 9.49 -5.30 2.73
CA ALA A 162 10.61 -4.45 3.17
C ALA A 162 10.13 -3.04 3.53
N GLY A 163 9.62 -2.90 4.75
CA GLY A 163 9.07 -1.63 5.27
C GLY A 163 10.11 -0.54 5.47
N SER A 164 11.37 -0.87 5.69
CA SER A 164 12.46 0.10 5.81
C SER A 164 12.72 0.88 4.52
N SER A 165 12.21 0.42 3.37
CA SER A 165 12.34 1.09 2.07
C SER A 165 11.83 2.54 2.07
N TYR A 166 10.82 2.86 2.86
CA TYR A 166 10.28 4.22 2.98
C TYR A 166 11.24 5.21 3.67
N GLY A 167 12.24 4.69 4.38
CA GLY A 167 13.30 5.48 5.02
C GLY A 167 14.51 5.77 4.12
N LEU A 168 14.64 5.12 2.96
CA LEU A 168 15.78 5.25 2.06
C LEU A 168 15.60 6.42 1.08
N ARG A 169 16.73 6.94 0.57
CA ARG A 169 16.76 8.18 -0.25
C ARG A 169 17.63 8.07 -1.50
N THR A 170 18.21 6.92 -1.78
CA THR A 170 19.07 6.72 -2.96
C THR A 170 18.68 5.47 -3.71
N ASP A 171 18.79 5.50 -5.04
CA ASP A 171 18.51 4.35 -5.89
C ASP A 171 19.39 3.14 -5.53
N ALA A 172 20.65 3.39 -5.16
CA ALA A 172 21.56 2.32 -4.75
C ALA A 172 21.10 1.63 -3.46
N ALA A 173 20.67 2.39 -2.45
CA ALA A 173 20.17 1.82 -1.19
C ALA A 173 18.84 1.07 -1.40
N LEU A 174 17.94 1.60 -2.22
CA LEU A 174 16.69 0.94 -2.56
C LEU A 174 16.92 -0.36 -3.36
N ALA A 175 17.84 -0.36 -4.32
CA ALA A 175 18.21 -1.55 -5.07
C ALA A 175 18.87 -2.61 -4.18
N ALA A 176 19.73 -2.20 -3.24
CA ALA A 176 20.34 -3.10 -2.27
C ALA A 176 19.29 -3.73 -1.34
N LEU A 177 18.32 -2.95 -0.86
CA LEU A 177 17.23 -3.46 -0.04
C LEU A 177 16.30 -4.38 -0.84
N ALA A 178 15.99 -4.07 -2.10
CA ALA A 178 15.22 -4.94 -2.97
C ALA A 178 15.89 -6.30 -3.17
N GLU A 179 17.22 -6.33 -3.32
CA GLU A 179 17.99 -7.57 -3.38
C GLU A 179 18.01 -8.32 -2.05
N GLN A 180 18.14 -7.62 -0.92
CA GLN A 180 18.04 -8.22 0.41
C GLN A 180 16.66 -8.85 0.63
N GLU A 181 15.58 -8.17 0.25
CA GLU A 181 14.20 -8.64 0.29
C GLU A 181 14.03 -9.91 -0.54
N ARG A 182 14.47 -9.88 -1.81
CA ARG A 182 14.44 -11.01 -2.73
C ARG A 182 15.22 -12.21 -2.16
N ALA A 183 16.50 -12.00 -1.86
CA ALA A 183 17.39 -13.08 -1.45
C ALA A 183 16.94 -13.72 -0.13
N GLY A 184 16.47 -12.93 0.83
CA GLY A 184 15.94 -13.43 2.11
C GLY A 184 14.68 -14.27 1.91
N CYS A 185 13.72 -13.79 1.12
CA CYS A 185 12.47 -14.51 0.87
C CYS A 185 12.71 -15.81 0.06
N VAL A 186 13.55 -15.77 -0.97
CA VAL A 186 13.93 -16.95 -1.76
C VAL A 186 14.64 -17.98 -0.88
N ARG A 187 15.60 -17.57 -0.05
CA ARG A 187 16.31 -18.46 0.86
C ARG A 187 15.36 -19.16 1.86
N ALA A 188 14.37 -18.44 2.37
CA ALA A 188 13.32 -19.03 3.22
C ALA A 188 12.53 -20.11 2.47
N ALA A 189 12.12 -19.83 1.22
CA ALA A 189 11.43 -20.79 0.37
C ALA A 189 12.27 -22.04 0.05
N GLU A 190 13.55 -21.85 -0.25
CA GLU A 190 14.48 -22.96 -0.52
C GLU A 190 14.67 -23.87 0.71
N ARG A 191 14.75 -23.29 1.91
CA ARG A 191 14.82 -24.06 3.15
C ARG A 191 13.56 -24.90 3.40
N LEU A 192 12.39 -24.34 3.11
CA LEU A 192 11.12 -25.07 3.19
C LEU A 192 11.09 -26.22 2.18
N ARG A 193 11.48 -25.97 0.92
CA ARG A 193 11.55 -27.00 -0.13
C ARG A 193 12.55 -28.11 0.20
N ALA A 194 13.72 -27.76 0.72
CA ALA A 194 14.73 -28.72 1.16
C ALA A 194 14.24 -29.60 2.34
N ALA A 195 13.30 -29.09 3.14
CA ALA A 195 12.64 -29.82 4.22
C ALA A 195 11.41 -30.63 3.77
N GLY A 196 11.13 -30.69 2.44
CA GLY A 196 10.03 -31.47 1.84
C GLY A 196 8.70 -30.74 1.75
N TRP A 197 8.66 -29.42 2.02
CA TRP A 197 7.44 -28.63 1.92
C TRP A 197 7.30 -27.99 0.54
N PRO A 198 6.13 -28.10 -0.14
CA PRO A 198 5.89 -27.33 -1.34
C PRO A 198 5.86 -25.84 -0.99
N CYS A 199 6.51 -25.03 -1.78
CA CYS A 199 6.54 -23.58 -1.60
C CYS A 199 6.47 -22.90 -2.97
N PRO A 200 5.32 -23.03 -3.69
CA PRO A 200 5.18 -22.51 -5.04
C PRO A 200 5.14 -20.99 -5.10
N VAL A 201 4.73 -20.32 -4.01
CA VAL A 201 4.63 -18.85 -3.96
C VAL A 201 5.81 -18.26 -3.18
N VAL A 202 6.53 -17.35 -3.82
CA VAL A 202 7.54 -16.48 -3.22
C VAL A 202 7.15 -15.05 -3.54
N SER A 203 6.58 -14.37 -2.54
CA SER A 203 5.90 -13.09 -2.71
C SER A 203 6.65 -11.98 -1.99
N VAL A 204 7.11 -10.97 -2.73
CA VAL A 204 7.91 -9.85 -2.19
C VAL A 204 7.26 -8.50 -2.52
N GLY A 205 7.73 -7.44 -1.93
CA GLY A 205 7.51 -6.09 -2.44
C GLY A 205 6.96 -5.06 -1.47
N SER A 206 7.42 -3.88 -1.75
CA SER A 206 6.86 -2.58 -1.45
C SER A 206 6.91 -1.77 -2.74
N THR A 207 6.25 -0.62 -2.83
CA THR A 207 6.36 0.21 -4.04
C THR A 207 7.81 0.63 -4.32
N PRO A 208 8.63 1.08 -3.34
CA PRO A 208 10.02 1.44 -3.61
C PRO A 208 10.88 0.27 -4.07
N THR A 209 10.79 -0.90 -3.42
CA THR A 209 11.60 -2.06 -3.82
C THR A 209 11.17 -2.61 -5.18
N ALA A 210 9.86 -2.68 -5.48
CA ALA A 210 9.34 -3.08 -6.78
C ALA A 210 9.87 -2.20 -7.93
N LEU A 211 9.97 -0.89 -7.69
CA LEU A 211 10.48 0.06 -8.68
C LEU A 211 12.01 0.07 -8.81
N ARG A 212 12.76 -0.49 -7.86
CA ARG A 212 14.22 -0.49 -7.87
C ARG A 212 14.86 -1.88 -7.93
N ALA A 213 14.06 -2.96 -7.88
CA ALA A 213 14.55 -4.32 -8.11
C ALA A 213 15.22 -4.43 -9.49
N ARG A 214 16.38 -5.06 -9.56
CA ARG A 214 17.13 -5.27 -10.82
C ARG A 214 16.88 -6.64 -11.42
N ALA A 215 16.66 -7.63 -10.58
CA ALA A 215 16.32 -8.99 -10.92
C ALA A 215 15.40 -9.57 -9.83
N LEU A 216 14.59 -10.55 -10.20
CA LEU A 216 13.65 -11.22 -9.28
C LEU A 216 13.73 -12.75 -9.41
N ASP A 217 14.95 -13.28 -9.64
CA ASP A 217 15.15 -14.71 -9.74
C ASP A 217 14.67 -15.43 -8.47
N GLY A 218 13.85 -16.46 -8.66
CA GLY A 218 13.26 -17.24 -7.58
C GLY A 218 11.99 -16.63 -6.93
N VAL A 219 11.64 -15.39 -7.27
CA VAL A 219 10.38 -14.74 -6.88
C VAL A 219 9.29 -15.12 -7.88
N THR A 220 8.06 -15.31 -7.41
CA THR A 220 6.91 -15.66 -8.26
C THR A 220 5.94 -14.51 -8.43
N GLU A 221 5.83 -13.62 -7.43
CA GLU A 221 4.96 -12.46 -7.51
C GLU A 221 5.50 -11.26 -6.71
N VAL A 222 5.15 -10.06 -7.17
CA VAL A 222 5.46 -8.80 -6.49
C VAL A 222 4.17 -8.12 -6.05
N ARG A 223 4.20 -7.52 -4.84
CA ARG A 223 3.09 -6.74 -4.31
C ARG A 223 3.52 -5.29 -4.11
N ALA A 224 2.72 -4.36 -4.61
CA ALA A 224 2.85 -2.92 -4.36
C ALA A 224 1.47 -2.27 -4.30
N GLY A 225 1.33 -1.20 -3.54
CA GLY A 225 0.03 -0.54 -3.37
C GLY A 225 0.06 0.92 -3.78
N VAL A 226 0.87 1.75 -3.15
CA VAL A 226 0.81 3.21 -3.30
C VAL A 226 1.18 3.71 -4.71
N TYR A 227 1.86 2.89 -5.51
CA TYR A 227 2.22 3.22 -6.89
C TYR A 227 1.04 3.68 -7.74
N VAL A 228 -0.18 3.16 -7.47
CA VAL A 228 -1.38 3.46 -8.26
C VAL A 228 -1.73 4.95 -8.25
N PHE A 229 -1.48 5.61 -7.14
CA PHE A 229 -1.72 7.04 -6.97
C PHE A 229 -0.45 7.84 -6.77
N PHE A 230 0.61 7.22 -6.26
CA PHE A 230 1.76 7.87 -5.67
C PHE A 230 1.39 8.95 -4.66
N ASP A 231 2.36 9.56 -4.03
CA ASP A 231 2.19 10.62 -3.04
C ASP A 231 3.53 11.34 -2.79
N LEU A 232 3.51 12.36 -1.93
CA LEU A 232 4.71 13.15 -1.64
C LEU A 232 5.79 12.33 -0.92
N VAL A 233 5.41 11.31 -0.12
CA VAL A 233 6.40 10.41 0.49
C VAL A 233 7.14 9.64 -0.60
N MET A 234 6.44 9.13 -1.61
CA MET A 234 7.07 8.42 -2.74
C MET A 234 7.94 9.33 -3.59
N ALA A 235 7.52 10.58 -3.82
CA ALA A 235 8.34 11.57 -4.50
C ALA A 235 9.62 11.90 -3.69
N GLY A 236 9.50 12.07 -2.39
CA GLY A 236 10.64 12.31 -1.50
C GLY A 236 11.58 11.11 -1.31
N VAL A 237 11.10 9.88 -1.52
CA VAL A 237 11.91 8.66 -1.63
C VAL A 237 12.64 8.60 -2.98
N GLY A 238 12.18 9.34 -3.99
CA GLY A 238 12.79 9.40 -5.33
C GLY A 238 12.31 8.29 -6.28
N VAL A 239 11.14 7.71 -6.04
CA VAL A 239 10.59 6.64 -6.90
C VAL A 239 9.51 7.10 -7.86
N CYS A 240 9.07 8.35 -7.75
CA CYS A 240 8.18 9.01 -8.72
C CYS A 240 8.47 10.52 -8.77
N ALA A 241 7.99 11.18 -9.81
CA ALA A 241 7.93 12.64 -9.90
C ALA A 241 6.62 13.17 -9.29
N LEU A 242 6.55 14.49 -9.03
CA LEU A 242 5.30 15.11 -8.58
C LEU A 242 4.17 14.95 -9.61
N ASP A 243 4.52 14.93 -10.90
CA ASP A 243 3.58 14.76 -12.01
C ASP A 243 3.01 13.33 -12.14
N ASP A 244 3.56 12.37 -11.40
CA ASP A 244 3.02 11.00 -11.35
C ASP A 244 1.93 10.87 -10.27
N ILE A 245 1.84 11.84 -9.34
CA ILE A 245 0.87 11.79 -8.25
C ILE A 245 -0.53 12.07 -8.80
N ALA A 246 -1.40 11.06 -8.69
CA ALA A 246 -2.74 11.09 -9.26
C ALA A 246 -3.82 11.59 -8.28
N LEU A 247 -3.54 11.59 -6.95
CA LEU A 247 -4.52 11.95 -5.92
C LEU A 247 -4.29 13.36 -5.40
N SER A 248 -5.38 14.13 -5.26
CA SER A 248 -5.38 15.41 -4.55
C SER A 248 -6.70 15.62 -3.81
N VAL A 249 -6.70 16.46 -2.77
CA VAL A 249 -7.90 16.92 -2.07
C VAL A 249 -8.26 18.29 -2.59
N LEU A 250 -9.50 18.46 -3.06
CA LEU A 250 -10.05 19.77 -3.40
C LEU A 250 -10.51 20.45 -2.12
N CYS A 251 -10.15 21.71 -1.94
CA CYS A 251 -10.60 22.52 -0.80
C CYS A 251 -10.94 23.94 -1.23
N THR A 252 -11.60 24.65 -0.34
CA THR A 252 -12.09 26.01 -0.55
C THR A 252 -11.44 26.95 0.45
N VAL A 253 -11.07 28.15 0.01
CA VAL A 253 -10.65 29.24 0.90
C VAL A 253 -11.89 29.79 1.61
N ILE A 254 -11.95 29.65 2.92
CA ILE A 254 -13.08 30.04 3.78
C ILE A 254 -12.77 31.23 4.68
N GLY A 255 -11.51 31.68 4.73
CA GLY A 255 -11.12 32.81 5.56
C GLY A 255 -9.71 33.30 5.31
N HIS A 256 -9.45 34.51 5.79
CA HIS A 256 -8.14 35.15 5.77
C HIS A 256 -7.78 35.70 7.14
N GLN A 257 -6.51 35.62 7.49
CA GLN A 257 -5.90 36.30 8.63
C GLN A 257 -4.73 37.16 8.12
N PRO A 258 -5.01 38.34 7.55
CA PRO A 258 -4.00 39.12 6.81
C PRO A 258 -2.77 39.50 7.68
N GLU A 259 -3.01 39.89 8.93
CA GLU A 259 -1.92 40.26 9.86
C GLU A 259 -0.97 39.09 10.16
N ALA A 260 -1.50 37.84 10.14
CA ALA A 260 -0.72 36.63 10.32
C ALA A 260 -0.20 36.03 9.00
N GLY A 261 -0.58 36.61 7.85
CA GLY A 261 -0.24 36.09 6.53
C GLY A 261 -0.82 34.69 6.28
N ARG A 262 -2.07 34.44 6.69
CA ARG A 262 -2.67 33.10 6.62
C ARG A 262 -3.96 33.09 5.82
N LEU A 263 -4.16 31.95 5.14
CA LEU A 263 -5.44 31.52 4.56
C LEU A 263 -6.00 30.37 5.39
N ILE A 264 -7.31 30.32 5.51
CA ILE A 264 -8.03 29.23 6.14
C ILE A 264 -8.82 28.49 5.06
N THR A 265 -8.71 27.16 5.03
CA THR A 265 -9.46 26.30 4.12
C THR A 265 -10.33 25.32 4.89
N ASP A 266 -11.31 24.73 4.22
CA ASP A 266 -12.17 23.65 4.73
C ASP A 266 -11.54 22.25 4.65
N ALA A 267 -10.23 22.14 4.41
CA ALA A 267 -9.48 20.89 4.39
C ALA A 267 -8.57 20.78 5.61
N GLY A 268 -9.12 20.40 6.74
CA GLY A 268 -8.36 20.03 7.93
C GLY A 268 -7.78 18.60 7.83
N TRP A 269 -7.29 18.09 9.00
CA TRP A 269 -6.69 16.74 8.99
C TRP A 269 -7.73 15.61 8.82
N MET A 270 -9.03 15.86 8.91
CA MET A 270 -10.07 14.89 8.54
C MET A 270 -10.13 14.68 7.02
N ALA A 271 -9.81 15.69 6.22
CA ALA A 271 -9.72 15.55 4.76
C ALA A 271 -8.35 15.03 4.30
N MET A 272 -7.27 15.41 5.02
CA MET A 272 -5.88 15.12 4.62
C MET A 272 -5.26 13.91 5.30
N SER A 273 -5.72 13.52 6.46
CA SER A 273 -5.10 12.66 7.46
C SER A 273 -4.04 13.37 8.33
N ARG A 274 -3.67 12.75 9.44
CA ARG A 274 -2.59 13.23 10.33
C ARG A 274 -1.21 12.72 9.94
N ASP A 275 -1.08 12.01 8.83
CA ASP A 275 0.19 11.44 8.40
C ASP A 275 1.12 12.53 7.86
N ARG A 276 2.17 12.82 8.64
CA ARG A 276 3.26 13.75 8.32
C ARG A 276 4.47 13.02 7.76
N GLY A 277 4.25 12.06 6.86
CA GLY A 277 5.29 11.17 6.34
C GLY A 277 6.49 11.86 5.69
N THR A 278 6.34 13.12 5.23
CA THR A 278 7.45 13.91 4.67
C THR A 278 8.32 14.60 5.73
N GLN A 279 7.92 14.61 7.01
CA GLN A 279 8.60 15.37 8.08
C GLN A 279 10.08 14.99 8.26
N LYS A 280 10.46 13.75 7.93
CA LYS A 280 11.85 13.27 8.02
C LYS A 280 12.56 13.24 6.65
N GLN A 281 11.96 13.83 5.62
CA GLN A 281 12.52 13.94 4.28
C GLN A 281 13.27 15.26 4.11
N ALA A 282 14.00 15.41 3.01
CA ALA A 282 14.73 16.63 2.69
C ALA A 282 13.81 17.86 2.59
N HIS A 283 12.53 17.62 2.20
CA HIS A 283 11.51 18.63 2.14
C HIS A 283 10.27 18.17 2.91
N ASP A 284 9.89 18.90 3.97
CA ASP A 284 8.67 18.66 4.72
C ASP A 284 7.53 19.49 4.11
N HIS A 285 6.53 18.82 3.57
CA HIS A 285 5.34 19.46 3.00
C HIS A 285 4.23 19.76 4.03
N GLY A 286 4.52 19.64 5.32
CA GLY A 286 3.49 19.81 6.34
C GLY A 286 2.37 18.79 6.21
N TYR A 287 1.15 19.24 5.96
CA TYR A 287 -0.01 18.37 5.71
C TYR A 287 -0.24 18.05 4.24
N GLY A 288 0.55 18.65 3.33
CA GLY A 288 0.50 18.40 1.89
C GLY A 288 1.00 19.59 1.08
N LEU A 289 1.22 19.38 -0.22
CA LEU A 289 1.64 20.40 -1.17
C LEU A 289 0.42 21.15 -1.70
N VAL A 290 0.38 22.47 -1.50
CA VAL A 290 -0.70 23.31 -1.98
C VAL A 290 -0.52 23.64 -3.46
N CYS A 291 -1.58 23.45 -4.22
CA CYS A 291 -1.65 23.76 -5.66
C CYS A 291 -2.88 24.64 -5.96
N ASP A 292 -2.85 25.32 -7.10
CA ASP A 292 -4.04 25.97 -7.66
C ASP A 292 -5.09 24.95 -8.15
N ALA A 293 -6.22 25.43 -8.63
CA ALA A 293 -7.31 24.59 -9.14
C ALA A 293 -6.89 23.73 -10.35
N GLN A 294 -5.85 24.12 -11.07
CA GLN A 294 -5.28 23.39 -12.21
C GLN A 294 -4.25 22.33 -11.78
N GLY A 295 -3.83 22.35 -10.50
CA GLY A 295 -2.85 21.42 -9.96
C GLY A 295 -1.40 21.93 -10.04
N GLN A 296 -1.21 23.22 -10.37
CA GLN A 296 0.13 23.82 -10.35
C GLN A 296 0.50 24.19 -8.91
N ALA A 297 1.67 23.77 -8.47
CA ALA A 297 2.16 24.04 -7.11
C ALA A 297 2.27 25.54 -6.84
N ILE A 298 1.86 25.96 -5.64
CA ILE A 298 2.03 27.31 -5.12
C ILE A 298 3.08 27.28 -4.02
N PRO A 299 4.39 27.41 -4.35
CA PRO A 299 5.48 27.19 -3.38
C PRO A 299 5.43 28.15 -2.19
N GLN A 300 4.77 29.31 -2.35
CA GLN A 300 4.62 30.31 -1.30
C GLN A 300 3.51 29.99 -0.29
N LEU A 301 2.69 28.94 -0.51
CA LEU A 301 1.70 28.50 0.45
C LEU A 301 2.15 27.21 1.14
N ALA A 302 2.49 27.31 2.41
CA ALA A 302 2.91 26.17 3.25
C ALA A 302 1.73 25.70 4.11
N PHE A 303 1.38 24.42 4.05
CA PHE A 303 0.32 23.82 4.85
C PHE A 303 0.90 23.23 6.16
N ASN A 304 1.26 24.11 7.10
CA ASN A 304 2.01 23.72 8.28
C ASN A 304 1.16 23.36 9.49
N ASP A 305 -0.11 23.78 9.53
CA ASP A 305 -1.00 23.57 10.65
C ASP A 305 -2.42 23.22 10.18
N ALA A 306 -3.09 22.34 10.94
CA ALA A 306 -4.45 21.91 10.66
C ALA A 306 -5.20 21.57 11.94
N ASN A 307 -6.45 21.97 11.99
CA ASN A 307 -7.44 21.46 12.94
C ASN A 307 -8.26 20.35 12.29
N GLN A 308 -9.29 19.87 12.96
CA GLN A 308 -10.12 18.78 12.44
C GLN A 308 -10.66 19.10 11.05
N GLU A 309 -11.33 20.25 10.88
CA GLU A 309 -11.99 20.65 9.64
C GLU A 309 -11.30 21.84 8.96
N HIS A 310 -10.33 22.49 9.60
CA HIS A 310 -9.67 23.68 9.09
C HIS A 310 -8.22 23.41 8.70
N GLY A 311 -7.87 23.71 7.47
CA GLY A 311 -6.48 23.82 7.03
C GLY A 311 -5.99 25.25 7.22
N VAL A 312 -4.80 25.41 7.78
CA VAL A 312 -4.14 26.71 7.97
C VAL A 312 -2.95 26.80 7.05
N LEU A 313 -3.07 27.60 6.00
CA LEU A 313 -2.02 27.78 5.00
C LEU A 313 -1.26 29.09 5.31
N GLN A 314 0.05 28.98 5.51
CA GLN A 314 0.93 30.11 5.78
C GLN A 314 1.51 30.65 4.47
N TRP A 315 1.31 31.95 4.22
CA TRP A 315 1.98 32.66 3.12
C TRP A 315 3.45 32.93 3.48
N THR A 316 4.35 32.52 2.62
CA THR A 316 5.80 32.71 2.77
C THR A 316 6.41 33.60 1.67
N GLY A 317 5.57 34.16 0.79
CA GLY A 317 5.98 35.11 -0.23
C GLY A 317 6.09 36.55 0.29
N ASP A 318 5.96 37.52 -0.61
CA ASP A 318 6.02 38.95 -0.26
C ASP A 318 4.96 39.29 0.82
N PRO A 319 5.38 39.84 1.99
CA PRO A 319 4.45 40.23 3.05
C PRO A 319 3.42 41.31 2.63
N GLY A 320 3.74 42.12 1.60
CA GLY A 320 2.84 43.12 1.05
C GLY A 320 1.73 42.56 0.15
N THR A 321 1.69 41.23 -0.06
CA THR A 321 0.67 40.61 -0.93
C THR A 321 -0.71 40.69 -0.31
N ASP A 322 -1.67 41.25 -1.05
CA ASP A 322 -3.09 41.18 -0.68
C ASP A 322 -3.63 39.76 -0.91
N LEU A 323 -3.62 38.96 0.14
CA LEU A 323 -4.06 37.57 0.10
C LEU A 323 -5.54 37.43 -0.22
N ALA A 324 -6.38 38.36 0.24
CA ALA A 324 -7.82 38.32 -0.02
C ALA A 324 -8.13 38.56 -1.49
N ARG A 325 -7.35 39.41 -2.17
CA ARG A 325 -7.45 39.65 -3.61
C ARG A 325 -6.88 38.48 -4.42
N ARG A 326 -5.75 37.92 -3.98
CA ARG A 326 -5.07 36.80 -4.66
C ARG A 326 -5.82 35.48 -4.55
N PHE A 327 -6.42 35.22 -3.40
CA PHE A 327 -7.18 34.01 -3.07
C PHE A 327 -8.54 34.43 -2.47
N PRO A 328 -9.49 34.90 -3.26
CA PRO A 328 -10.80 35.34 -2.77
C PRO A 328 -11.52 34.22 -1.99
N LEU A 329 -12.41 34.60 -1.05
CA LEU A 329 -13.32 33.63 -0.41
C LEU A 329 -14.09 32.84 -1.46
N GLY A 330 -14.15 31.53 -1.28
CA GLY A 330 -14.77 30.61 -2.22
C GLY A 330 -13.86 30.15 -3.36
N SER A 331 -12.64 30.68 -3.49
CA SER A 331 -11.68 30.13 -4.45
C SER A 331 -11.22 28.74 -4.06
N THR A 332 -10.98 27.89 -5.05
CA THR A 332 -10.61 26.50 -4.86
C THR A 332 -9.10 26.30 -4.96
N LEU A 333 -8.57 25.43 -4.11
CA LEU A 333 -7.20 24.95 -4.12
C LEU A 333 -7.21 23.42 -4.17
N ARG A 334 -6.11 22.83 -4.62
CA ARG A 334 -5.86 21.39 -4.50
C ARG A 334 -4.70 21.16 -3.54
N ILE A 335 -4.78 20.10 -2.75
CA ILE A 335 -3.70 19.70 -1.85
C ILE A 335 -3.27 18.29 -2.21
N VAL A 336 -2.02 18.14 -2.64
CA VAL A 336 -1.41 16.83 -2.90
C VAL A 336 -1.03 16.20 -1.55
N PRO A 337 -1.45 14.96 -1.26
CA PRO A 337 -1.26 14.37 0.05
C PRO A 337 0.17 13.84 0.29
N ASN A 338 0.57 13.83 1.56
CA ASN A 338 1.80 13.16 1.98
C ASN A 338 1.71 11.65 1.77
N HIS A 339 0.55 11.04 2.12
CA HIS A 339 0.34 9.60 2.07
C HIS A 339 -1.02 9.28 1.45
N ALA A 340 -1.03 8.82 0.21
CA ALA A 340 -2.24 8.55 -0.55
C ALA A 340 -3.17 7.54 0.13
N CYS A 341 -2.63 6.50 0.77
CA CYS A 341 -3.45 5.48 1.45
C CYS A 341 -4.21 6.07 2.64
N ALA A 342 -3.55 6.89 3.45
CA ALA A 342 -4.16 7.50 4.63
C ALA A 342 -5.21 8.55 4.24
N THR A 343 -4.90 9.38 3.25
CA THR A 343 -5.82 10.41 2.74
C THR A 343 -7.00 9.77 2.01
N GLY A 344 -6.76 8.81 1.11
CA GLY A 344 -7.82 8.11 0.40
C GLY A 344 -8.82 7.41 1.32
N ALA A 345 -8.36 6.91 2.47
CA ALA A 345 -9.22 6.26 3.47
C ALA A 345 -10.18 7.21 4.20
N GLN A 346 -9.98 8.54 4.12
CA GLN A 346 -10.88 9.54 4.72
C GLN A 346 -12.11 9.83 3.83
N HIS A 347 -12.09 9.40 2.56
CA HIS A 347 -13.12 9.78 1.58
C HIS A 347 -13.88 8.53 1.11
N ALA A 348 -15.20 8.68 0.96
CA ALA A 348 -16.08 7.60 0.50
C ALA A 348 -16.01 7.35 -1.02
N ALA A 349 -15.53 8.33 -1.80
CA ALA A 349 -15.49 8.27 -3.26
C ALA A 349 -14.39 9.15 -3.83
N TYR A 350 -14.03 8.86 -5.08
CA TYR A 350 -13.14 9.69 -5.90
C TYR A 350 -13.93 10.41 -6.99
N THR A 351 -13.70 11.71 -7.14
CA THR A 351 -14.15 12.46 -8.31
C THR A 351 -13.06 12.45 -9.35
N CYS A 352 -13.30 11.79 -10.48
CA CYS A 352 -12.31 11.68 -11.56
C CYS A 352 -12.22 12.98 -12.35
N LEU A 353 -11.00 13.43 -12.59
CA LEU A 353 -10.71 14.50 -13.55
C LEU A 353 -10.72 13.87 -14.96
N LEU A 354 -11.57 14.41 -15.82
CA LEU A 354 -11.63 14.06 -17.24
C LEU A 354 -10.99 15.21 -18.02
N TYR A 355 -9.84 14.96 -18.63
CA TYR A 355 -9.16 15.92 -19.52
C TYR A 355 -9.37 15.52 -20.98
#